data_06e32076c1be5d5b8b9e8ac113fe6b79
#
_entry.id   06e32076c1be5d5b8b9e8ac113fe6b79
#
_cell.length_a   1.000
_cell.length_b   1.000
_cell.length_c   1.000
_cell.angle_alpha   90.00
_cell.angle_beta   90.00
_cell.angle_gamma   90.00
#
_symmetry.space_group_name_H-M   'P 1'
#
loop_
_entity.id
_entity.type
_entity.pdbx_description
1 polymer ?
#
loop_
_entity_poly.entity_id
_entity_poly.type
_entity_poly.pdbx_seq_one_letter_code
_entity_poly.pdbx_strand_id
1 'polypeptide(L)'
;MTTQLPRLVLAGTNSGCGKTTVTCAILQALVNRGCSVAAAKCGPDYIDPMFHSRIIGAKSSNLDPFFFDDHTLRYLLAENSCGCELAVIEGVMGYYDGLGLTSTRASTFELAQKTESPVVLVVNARGAALSVLAAIQGFLQFRPENRICGVILNGCTAMSYGALAAELERQYPVKACGYLPRLPDCALESRHLGLVTAQEVSDLKEKMQRLARAAEQTLDFDALMEIAKSAPPLSFAPPELPKPGVPVRVGVARDKAFCFFYEDSLALLRKLGAELVDFSPLEAETLPENLQGLYLPGGYPELYAEALSQNKSMRESVRKAVIGGLPCIAECGGFMYLTEAIGDFPMAGALKGGCFDTGKLTRFGYVTLTAQIDNLLCRAGEQIPAHEFHHWDAETPGEDFRAEKPSGRSWLCAHASKTLYAGFPHFHFYANPSFAVRFLDACRKESCHAGTNKAHGD
;
A
#
# COMPACT_ATOMS: atom_id res chain seq x y z
N MET A 1 2.48 25.05 -3.69
CA MET A 1 1.86 25.20 -2.36
C MET A 1 2.87 24.85 -1.29
N THR A 2 2.73 25.39 -0.09
CA THR A 2 3.62 25.05 1.04
C THR A 2 2.77 24.87 2.29
N THR A 3 3.04 23.81 3.06
CA THR A 3 2.36 23.54 4.33
C THR A 3 3.38 23.26 5.43
N GLN A 4 3.06 23.68 6.65
CA GLN A 4 3.81 23.26 7.83
C GLN A 4 3.21 21.94 8.30
N LEU A 5 3.95 20.85 8.13
CA LEU A 5 3.54 19.51 8.49
C LEU A 5 4.61 18.87 9.38
N PRO A 6 4.37 18.77 10.71
CA PRO A 6 5.19 17.94 11.58
C PRO A 6 5.20 16.50 11.06
N ARG A 7 6.39 15.95 10.80
CA ARG A 7 6.53 14.60 10.24
C ARG A 7 7.84 13.95 10.62
N LEU A 8 7.85 12.64 10.70
CA LEU A 8 9.07 11.88 10.89
C LEU A 8 9.00 10.52 10.17
N VAL A 9 10.17 9.97 9.83
CA VAL A 9 10.31 8.64 9.26
C VAL A 9 10.85 7.70 10.34
N LEU A 10 10.18 6.59 10.58
CA LEU A 10 10.69 5.47 11.38
C LEU A 10 11.42 4.50 10.45
N ALA A 11 12.74 4.54 10.46
CA ALA A 11 13.59 3.70 9.63
C ALA A 11 14.20 2.55 10.46
N GLY A 12 14.59 1.47 9.83
CA GLY A 12 15.22 0.35 10.51
C GLY A 12 16.64 0.08 10.03
N THR A 13 17.45 -0.59 10.85
CA THR A 13 18.78 -1.03 10.41
C THR A 13 18.71 -2.19 9.40
N ASN A 14 17.64 -2.98 9.45
CA ASN A 14 17.39 -4.12 8.55
C ASN A 14 15.94 -4.57 8.65
N SER A 15 15.52 -5.51 7.80
CA SER A 15 14.26 -6.23 7.99
C SER A 15 14.28 -7.00 9.30
N GLY A 16 13.15 -6.99 10.03
CA GLY A 16 13.04 -7.69 11.32
C GLY A 16 13.63 -6.96 12.52
N CYS A 17 14.16 -5.74 12.40
CA CYS A 17 14.64 -4.94 13.55
C CYS A 17 13.51 -4.47 14.48
N GLY A 18 12.23 -4.66 14.09
CA GLY A 18 11.05 -4.32 14.87
C GLY A 18 10.41 -2.97 14.50
N LYS A 19 10.70 -2.42 13.32
CA LYS A 19 10.08 -1.18 12.83
C LYS A 19 8.56 -1.17 12.99
N THR A 20 7.87 -2.15 12.40
CA THR A 20 6.40 -2.24 12.43
C THR A 20 5.87 -2.26 13.86
N THR A 21 6.49 -3.04 14.76
CA THR A 21 6.09 -3.07 16.17
C THR A 21 6.25 -1.72 16.85
N VAL A 22 7.38 -1.02 16.61
CA VAL A 22 7.63 0.31 17.17
C VAL A 22 6.68 1.35 16.54
N THR A 23 6.47 1.29 15.25
CA THR A 23 5.51 2.17 14.55
C THR A 23 4.10 2.01 15.10
N CYS A 24 3.61 0.78 15.22
CA CYS A 24 2.29 0.50 15.78
C CYS A 24 2.17 0.96 17.23
N ALA A 25 3.20 0.76 18.04
CA ALA A 25 3.24 1.23 19.43
C ALA A 25 3.11 2.76 19.52
N ILE A 26 3.87 3.49 18.70
CA ILE A 26 3.82 4.97 18.62
C ILE A 26 2.46 5.45 18.10
N LEU A 27 1.97 4.90 17.00
CA LEU A 27 0.68 5.29 16.41
C LEU A 27 -0.46 5.08 17.41
N GLN A 28 -0.51 3.91 18.06
CA GLN A 28 -1.56 3.60 19.02
C GLN A 28 -1.49 4.51 20.26
N ALA A 29 -0.28 4.82 20.75
CA ALA A 29 -0.11 5.75 21.87
C ALA A 29 -0.57 7.17 21.49
N LEU A 30 -0.22 7.66 20.30
CA LEU A 30 -0.67 8.96 19.79
C LEU A 30 -2.20 9.02 19.65
N VAL A 31 -2.82 7.98 19.09
CA VAL A 31 -4.29 7.88 19.00
C VAL A 31 -4.93 7.86 20.39
N ASN A 32 -4.36 7.14 21.36
CA ASN A 32 -4.84 7.11 22.74
C ASN A 32 -4.74 8.48 23.43
N ARG A 33 -3.77 9.31 23.05
CA ARG A 33 -3.63 10.71 23.50
C ARG A 33 -4.61 11.67 22.83
N GLY A 34 -5.42 11.19 21.89
CA GLY A 34 -6.35 12.01 21.11
C GLY A 34 -5.68 12.80 19.97
N CYS A 35 -4.42 12.52 19.63
CA CYS A 35 -3.74 13.17 18.52
C CYS A 35 -4.32 12.67 17.20
N SER A 36 -4.60 13.61 16.30
CA SER A 36 -4.91 13.29 14.90
C SER A 36 -3.61 12.98 14.16
N VAL A 37 -3.39 11.69 13.84
CA VAL A 37 -2.14 11.23 13.22
C VAL A 37 -2.38 10.62 11.84
N ALA A 38 -1.58 11.03 10.86
CA ALA A 38 -1.47 10.36 9.57
C ALA A 38 -0.35 9.31 9.63
N ALA A 39 -0.64 8.12 9.16
CA ALA A 39 0.35 7.06 8.96
C ALA A 39 0.62 6.90 7.47
N ALA A 40 1.87 6.79 7.07
CA ALA A 40 2.24 6.45 5.71
C ALA A 40 3.20 5.25 5.71
N LYS A 41 3.04 4.35 4.75
CA LYS A 41 3.96 3.24 4.52
C LYS A 41 4.85 3.50 3.34
N CYS A 42 6.16 3.37 3.51
CA CYS A 42 7.10 3.36 2.38
C CYS A 42 6.93 2.09 1.57
N GLY A 43 6.77 2.23 0.24
CA GLY A 43 6.62 1.09 -0.67
C GLY A 43 5.18 0.61 -0.89
N PRO A 44 5.00 -0.45 -1.69
CA PRO A 44 3.71 -0.88 -2.22
C PRO A 44 2.98 -1.88 -1.31
N ASP A 45 3.14 -1.77 0.00
CA ASP A 45 2.55 -2.65 0.99
C ASP A 45 1.06 -2.34 1.20
N TYR A 46 0.21 -3.34 1.21
CA TYR A 46 -1.22 -3.21 1.52
C TYR A 46 -1.55 -3.55 2.99
N ILE A 47 -0.74 -4.40 3.62
CA ILE A 47 -1.03 -4.98 4.92
C ILE A 47 -0.83 -3.96 6.04
N ASP A 48 0.35 -3.31 6.10
CA ASP A 48 0.64 -2.33 7.12
C ASP A 48 -0.33 -1.13 7.09
N PRO A 49 -0.68 -0.52 5.92
CA PRO A 49 -1.72 0.51 5.85
C PRO A 49 -3.10 0.07 6.34
N MET A 50 -3.52 -1.15 6.01
CA MET A 50 -4.79 -1.69 6.55
C MET A 50 -4.73 -1.86 8.06
N PHE A 51 -3.58 -2.28 8.61
CA PHE A 51 -3.40 -2.41 10.04
C PHE A 51 -3.47 -1.05 10.74
N HIS A 52 -2.75 -0.06 10.23
CA HIS A 52 -2.75 1.31 10.76
C HIS A 52 -4.17 1.90 10.75
N SER A 53 -4.95 1.66 9.69
CA SER A 53 -6.30 2.22 9.58
C SER A 53 -7.36 1.43 10.36
N ARG A 54 -7.45 0.11 10.16
CA ARG A 54 -8.56 -0.70 10.72
C ARG A 54 -8.37 -1.07 12.19
N ILE A 55 -7.12 -1.29 12.61
CA ILE A 55 -6.83 -1.74 13.98
C ILE A 55 -6.51 -0.56 14.87
N ILE A 56 -5.62 0.34 14.45
CA ILE A 56 -5.16 1.49 15.24
C ILE A 56 -6.10 2.70 15.10
N GLY A 57 -6.71 2.88 13.92
CA GLY A 57 -7.60 4.01 13.63
C GLY A 57 -6.84 5.26 13.15
N ALA A 58 -5.58 5.13 12.69
CA ALA A 58 -4.84 6.21 12.06
C ALA A 58 -5.25 6.34 10.58
N LYS A 59 -5.24 7.57 10.05
CA LYS A 59 -5.41 7.78 8.60
C LYS A 59 -4.18 7.23 7.89
N SER A 60 -4.34 6.25 6.99
CA SER A 60 -3.20 5.53 6.41
C SER A 60 -3.14 5.59 4.89
N SER A 61 -1.92 5.65 4.35
CA SER A 61 -1.62 5.75 2.92
C SER A 61 -0.27 5.09 2.57
N ASN A 62 0.08 5.06 1.27
CA ASN A 62 1.38 4.62 0.79
C ASN A 62 2.16 5.80 0.20
N LEU A 63 3.46 5.79 0.44
CA LEU A 63 4.42 6.69 -0.21
C LEU A 63 5.53 5.86 -0.84
N ASP A 64 5.58 5.82 -2.16
CA ASP A 64 6.48 4.93 -2.88
C ASP A 64 7.38 5.69 -3.85
N PRO A 65 8.70 5.81 -3.57
CA PRO A 65 9.63 6.50 -4.45
C PRO A 65 9.86 5.83 -5.81
N PHE A 66 9.42 4.58 -6.00
CA PHE A 66 9.43 3.92 -7.30
C PHE A 66 8.24 4.32 -8.17
N PHE A 67 7.08 4.48 -7.55
CA PHE A 67 5.85 4.84 -8.27
C PHE A 67 5.79 6.32 -8.59
N PHE A 68 6.31 7.18 -7.69
CA PHE A 68 6.05 8.61 -7.75
C PHE A 68 7.32 9.43 -7.90
N ASP A 69 7.21 10.50 -8.65
CA ASP A 69 8.18 11.58 -8.63
C ASP A 69 8.10 12.38 -7.31
N ASP A 70 9.04 13.29 -7.12
CA ASP A 70 9.17 14.05 -5.89
C ASP A 70 7.94 14.95 -5.62
N HIS A 71 7.33 15.49 -6.68
CA HIS A 71 6.15 16.34 -6.56
C HIS A 71 4.93 15.55 -6.13
N THR A 72 4.70 14.40 -6.75
CA THR A 72 3.59 13.48 -6.41
C THR A 72 3.75 12.93 -4.99
N LEU A 73 4.97 12.53 -4.58
CA LEU A 73 5.24 12.08 -3.20
C LEU A 73 4.87 13.14 -2.16
N ARG A 74 5.36 14.39 -2.36
CA ARG A 74 5.09 15.49 -1.45
C ARG A 74 3.62 15.89 -1.45
N TYR A 75 2.97 15.88 -2.61
CA TYR A 75 1.53 16.12 -2.71
C TYR A 75 0.72 15.08 -1.93
N LEU A 76 0.97 13.79 -2.15
CA LEU A 76 0.27 12.71 -1.45
C LEU A 76 0.51 12.77 0.07
N LEU A 77 1.74 13.05 0.50
CA LEU A 77 2.04 13.26 1.92
C LEU A 77 1.23 14.42 2.50
N ALA A 78 1.19 15.58 1.82
CA ALA A 78 0.43 16.75 2.28
C ALA A 78 -1.08 16.48 2.30
N GLU A 79 -1.63 15.90 1.23
CA GLU A 79 -3.06 15.60 1.08
C GLU A 79 -3.55 14.60 2.13
N ASN A 80 -2.80 13.51 2.33
CA ASN A 80 -3.16 12.47 3.28
C ASN A 80 -2.98 12.90 4.74
N SER A 81 -2.14 13.88 4.99
CA SER A 81 -1.93 14.46 6.33
C SER A 81 -2.79 15.69 6.60
N CYS A 82 -3.66 16.07 5.66
CA CYS A 82 -4.53 17.22 5.86
C CYS A 82 -5.46 17.00 7.07
N GLY A 83 -5.43 17.97 8.00
CA GLY A 83 -6.18 17.92 9.26
C GLY A 83 -5.52 17.03 10.34
N CYS A 84 -4.32 16.51 10.11
CA CYS A 84 -3.55 15.76 11.11
C CYS A 84 -2.49 16.67 11.76
N GLU A 85 -2.21 16.41 13.04
CA GLU A 85 -1.19 17.12 13.83
C GLU A 85 0.22 16.62 13.52
N LEU A 86 0.34 15.35 13.09
CA LEU A 86 1.59 14.66 12.85
C LEU A 86 1.45 13.63 11.74
N ALA A 87 2.46 13.50 10.90
CA ALA A 87 2.62 12.39 9.97
C ALA A 87 3.77 11.47 10.44
N VAL A 88 3.47 10.18 10.61
CA VAL A 88 4.46 9.13 10.91
C VAL A 88 4.60 8.25 9.68
N ILE A 89 5.81 8.20 9.13
CA ILE A 89 6.11 7.41 7.93
C ILE A 89 6.87 6.15 8.34
N GLU A 90 6.27 4.99 8.15
CA GLU A 90 6.95 3.71 8.36
C GLU A 90 7.82 3.35 7.17
N GLY A 91 9.10 3.16 7.39
CA GLY A 91 10.05 2.73 6.39
C GLY A 91 9.90 1.25 5.98
N VAL A 92 10.55 0.87 4.90
CA VAL A 92 10.62 -0.48 4.37
C VAL A 92 12.05 -1.03 4.50
N MET A 93 12.22 -2.34 4.72
CA MET A 93 13.52 -3.02 4.81
C MET A 93 14.50 -2.30 5.76
N GLY A 94 15.80 -2.29 5.46
CA GLY A 94 16.76 -1.40 6.09
C GLY A 94 16.72 -0.01 5.47
N TYR A 95 17.20 0.99 6.21
CA TYR A 95 17.12 2.40 5.83
C TYR A 95 17.68 2.69 4.42
N TYR A 96 18.82 2.05 4.09
CA TYR A 96 19.51 2.22 2.82
C TYR A 96 19.17 1.14 1.77
N ASP A 97 18.36 0.14 2.14
CA ASP A 97 18.02 -0.97 1.26
C ASP A 97 16.98 -0.52 0.21
N GLY A 98 17.37 -0.54 -1.05
CA GLY A 98 16.52 -0.16 -2.17
C GLY A 98 16.44 -1.23 -3.26
N LEU A 99 16.32 -0.81 -4.50
CA LEU A 99 16.24 -1.72 -5.63
C LEU A 99 17.55 -2.47 -5.85
N GLY A 100 17.50 -3.79 -5.69
CA GLY A 100 18.69 -4.65 -5.74
C GLY A 100 19.56 -4.53 -4.49
N LEU A 101 20.77 -5.10 -4.55
CA LEU A 101 21.61 -5.26 -3.35
C LEU A 101 22.51 -4.04 -3.03
N THR A 102 22.66 -3.11 -3.97
CA THR A 102 23.67 -2.03 -3.87
C THR A 102 23.12 -0.64 -4.16
N SER A 103 21.80 -0.50 -4.33
CA SER A 103 21.16 0.77 -4.66
C SER A 103 20.29 1.27 -3.52
N THR A 104 20.30 2.58 -3.29
CA THR A 104 19.37 3.25 -2.36
C THR A 104 18.09 3.71 -3.07
N ARG A 105 17.93 3.46 -4.36
CA ARG A 105 16.71 3.83 -5.12
C ARG A 105 15.49 3.08 -4.56
N ALA A 106 14.38 3.77 -4.40
CA ALA A 106 13.13 3.28 -3.79
C ALA A 106 13.29 2.80 -2.33
N SER A 107 14.34 3.25 -1.62
CA SER A 107 14.54 2.95 -0.20
C SER A 107 13.83 3.95 0.72
N THR A 108 13.79 3.64 2.00
CA THR A 108 13.38 4.57 3.05
C THR A 108 14.26 5.83 3.07
N PHE A 109 15.56 5.69 2.77
CA PHE A 109 16.49 6.82 2.65
C PHE A 109 16.06 7.79 1.52
N GLU A 110 15.79 7.29 0.31
CA GLU A 110 15.33 8.12 -0.79
C GLU A 110 14.01 8.83 -0.45
N LEU A 111 13.06 8.13 0.17
CA LEU A 111 11.80 8.71 0.60
C LEU A 111 12.04 9.86 1.60
N ALA A 112 12.90 9.66 2.61
CA ALA A 112 13.23 10.69 3.58
C ALA A 112 13.87 11.92 2.93
N GLN A 113 14.72 11.73 1.91
CA GLN A 113 15.32 12.84 1.15
C GLN A 113 14.24 13.60 0.35
N LYS A 114 13.44 12.90 -0.44
CA LYS A 114 12.41 13.49 -1.30
C LYS A 114 11.34 14.24 -0.53
N THR A 115 10.97 13.74 0.64
CA THR A 115 9.99 14.37 1.53
C THR A 115 10.61 15.32 2.56
N GLU A 116 11.93 15.45 2.57
CA GLU A 116 12.68 16.29 3.54
C GLU A 116 12.31 15.97 5.00
N SER A 117 12.07 14.70 5.30
CA SER A 117 11.60 14.26 6.61
C SER A 117 12.75 13.85 7.52
N PRO A 118 12.79 14.31 8.78
CA PRO A 118 13.73 13.81 9.78
C PRO A 118 13.47 12.34 10.07
N VAL A 119 14.52 11.61 10.42
CA VAL A 119 14.50 10.15 10.57
C VAL A 119 14.80 9.77 12.02
N VAL A 120 14.00 8.86 12.56
CA VAL A 120 14.27 8.15 13.81
C VAL A 120 14.62 6.69 13.46
N LEU A 121 15.85 6.30 13.77
CA LEU A 121 16.36 4.97 13.46
C LEU A 121 15.97 3.97 14.54
N VAL A 122 15.24 2.93 14.17
CA VAL A 122 14.91 1.79 15.04
C VAL A 122 16.01 0.74 14.93
N VAL A 123 16.67 0.47 16.04
CA VAL A 123 17.81 -0.44 16.12
C VAL A 123 17.49 -1.62 17.02
N ASN A 124 17.68 -2.84 16.52
CA ASN A 124 17.57 -4.03 17.38
C ASN A 124 18.75 -4.06 18.36
N ALA A 125 18.48 -3.86 19.66
CA ALA A 125 19.46 -3.86 20.72
C ALA A 125 19.44 -5.15 21.57
N ARG A 126 18.72 -6.17 21.11
CA ARG A 126 18.63 -7.45 21.83
C ARG A 126 20.01 -8.14 21.94
N GLY A 127 20.45 -8.39 23.17
CA GLY A 127 21.73 -9.05 23.41
C GLY A 127 22.95 -8.21 23.01
N ALA A 128 22.76 -6.91 22.73
CA ALA A 128 23.84 -5.98 22.42
C ALA A 128 24.15 -5.07 23.61
N ALA A 129 25.42 -4.69 23.73
CA ALA A 129 25.90 -3.64 24.60
C ALA A 129 26.50 -2.51 23.74
N LEU A 130 27.72 -2.09 23.99
CA LEU A 130 28.38 -1.00 23.28
C LEU A 130 28.44 -1.20 21.75
N SER A 131 28.41 -2.43 21.25
CA SER A 131 28.44 -2.75 19.82
C SER A 131 27.22 -2.16 19.03
N VAL A 132 26.10 -1.89 19.70
CA VAL A 132 24.96 -1.26 19.06
C VAL A 132 25.29 0.16 18.59
N LEU A 133 26.17 0.86 19.34
CA LEU A 133 26.60 2.23 18.95
C LEU A 133 27.48 2.20 17.71
N ALA A 134 28.32 1.16 17.54
CA ALA A 134 29.10 1.00 16.30
C ALA A 134 28.24 0.81 15.08
N ALA A 135 27.12 0.05 15.20
CA ALA A 135 26.14 -0.08 14.14
C ALA A 135 25.47 1.28 13.83
N ILE A 136 25.02 2.03 14.85
CA ILE A 136 24.43 3.35 14.70
C ILE A 136 25.42 4.31 14.03
N GLN A 137 26.68 4.32 14.45
CA GLN A 137 27.73 5.11 13.82
C GLN A 137 27.86 4.81 12.32
N GLY A 138 27.82 3.55 11.94
CA GLY A 138 27.84 3.14 10.55
C GLY A 138 26.71 3.77 9.75
N PHE A 139 25.48 3.76 10.28
CA PHE A 139 24.33 4.40 9.63
C PHE A 139 24.48 5.92 9.53
N LEU A 140 25.01 6.58 10.55
CA LEU A 140 25.23 8.03 10.57
C LEU A 140 26.31 8.48 9.58
N GLN A 141 27.31 7.64 9.33
CA GLN A 141 28.47 7.98 8.49
C GLN A 141 28.38 7.46 7.06
N PHE A 142 27.50 6.48 6.79
CA PHE A 142 27.41 5.85 5.46
C PHE A 142 26.98 6.82 4.36
N ARG A 143 26.07 7.76 4.67
CA ARG A 143 25.67 8.85 3.79
C ARG A 143 25.61 10.14 4.61
N PRO A 144 26.30 11.24 4.19
CA PRO A 144 26.31 12.50 4.96
C PRO A 144 24.93 13.14 5.09
N GLU A 145 24.07 12.98 4.08
CA GLU A 145 22.73 13.54 4.05
C GLU A 145 21.65 12.62 4.65
N ASN A 146 22.00 11.73 5.57
CA ASN A 146 21.12 10.66 6.05
C ASN A 146 19.86 11.10 6.82
N ARG A 147 19.76 12.34 7.28
CA ARG A 147 18.63 12.91 8.04
C ARG A 147 18.29 12.19 9.37
N ILE A 148 19.16 11.33 9.87
CA ILE A 148 18.95 10.65 11.16
C ILE A 148 19.12 11.64 12.28
N CYS A 149 18.04 11.92 13.04
CA CYS A 149 18.01 12.87 14.15
C CYS A 149 17.77 12.19 15.50
N GLY A 150 17.25 10.96 15.49
CA GLY A 150 16.94 10.20 16.69
C GLY A 150 17.13 8.70 16.53
N VAL A 151 17.17 8.00 17.66
CA VAL A 151 17.34 6.55 17.74
C VAL A 151 16.38 5.97 18.77
N ILE A 152 15.73 4.85 18.44
CA ILE A 152 14.95 4.01 19.35
C ILE A 152 15.64 2.65 19.44
N LEU A 153 15.92 2.17 20.69
CA LEU A 153 16.50 0.86 20.93
C LEU A 153 15.42 -0.18 21.16
N ASN A 154 15.18 -1.06 20.18
CA ASN A 154 14.16 -2.10 20.29
C ASN A 154 14.72 -3.37 20.93
N GLY A 155 13.98 -3.99 21.84
CA GLY A 155 14.38 -5.18 22.59
C GLY A 155 15.39 -4.88 23.70
N CYS A 156 15.51 -3.64 24.11
CA CYS A 156 16.38 -3.16 25.19
C CYS A 156 15.70 -3.29 26.58
N THR A 157 16.49 -3.26 27.66
CA THR A 157 16.00 -3.15 29.03
C THR A 157 16.24 -1.74 29.58
N ALA A 158 15.49 -1.34 30.61
CA ALA A 158 15.73 -0.05 31.28
C ALA A 158 17.15 0.19 31.71
N MET A 159 17.79 -0.86 32.31
CA MET A 159 19.16 -0.80 32.79
C MET A 159 20.15 -0.58 31.64
N SER A 160 20.01 -1.30 30.53
CA SER A 160 20.90 -1.17 29.36
C SER A 160 20.68 0.15 28.65
N TYR A 161 19.42 0.60 28.55
CA TYR A 161 19.04 1.83 27.83
C TYR A 161 19.72 3.06 28.46
N GLY A 162 19.66 3.24 29.78
CA GLY A 162 20.21 4.44 30.43
C GLY A 162 21.71 4.66 30.13
N ALA A 163 22.50 3.59 30.17
CA ALA A 163 23.92 3.67 29.84
C ALA A 163 24.17 3.92 28.34
N LEU A 164 23.44 3.22 27.47
CA LEU A 164 23.59 3.35 26.01
C LEU A 164 23.11 4.69 25.50
N ALA A 165 22.01 5.22 26.04
CA ALA A 165 21.46 6.53 25.66
C ALA A 165 22.43 7.67 26.00
N ALA A 166 22.96 7.68 27.20
CA ALA A 166 23.95 8.68 27.63
C ALA A 166 25.23 8.67 26.75
N GLU A 167 25.71 7.47 26.41
CA GLU A 167 26.86 7.33 25.54
C GLU A 167 26.57 7.70 24.07
N LEU A 168 25.36 7.38 23.56
CA LEU A 168 24.91 7.74 22.24
C LEU A 168 24.90 9.27 22.07
N GLU A 169 24.23 9.99 22.98
CA GLU A 169 24.10 11.46 22.89
C GLU A 169 25.44 12.17 23.14
N ARG A 170 26.35 11.54 23.92
CA ARG A 170 27.69 12.07 24.10
C ARG A 170 28.55 11.98 22.85
N GLN A 171 28.39 10.93 22.04
CA GLN A 171 29.25 10.66 20.88
C GLN A 171 28.70 11.24 19.59
N TYR A 172 27.35 11.33 19.44
CA TYR A 172 26.70 11.66 18.18
C TYR A 172 25.64 12.74 18.35
N PRO A 173 25.42 13.58 17.34
CA PRO A 173 24.42 14.64 17.35
C PRO A 173 23.02 14.06 17.05
N VAL A 174 22.61 13.04 17.75
CA VAL A 174 21.30 12.38 17.62
C VAL A 174 20.65 12.19 18.99
N LYS A 175 19.31 12.25 19.02
CA LYS A 175 18.54 12.10 20.24
C LYS A 175 18.27 10.62 20.56
N ALA A 176 18.44 10.22 21.82
CA ALA A 176 18.00 8.93 22.32
C ALA A 176 16.49 9.01 22.62
N CYS A 177 15.65 8.56 21.68
CA CYS A 177 14.18 8.67 21.75
C CYS A 177 13.51 7.57 22.59
N GLY A 178 14.25 6.84 23.39
CA GLY A 178 13.70 5.79 24.23
C GLY A 178 13.98 4.38 23.71
N TYR A 179 13.33 3.41 24.32
CA TYR A 179 13.43 2.01 23.95
C TYR A 179 12.07 1.32 24.00
N LEU A 180 11.92 0.23 23.26
CA LEU A 180 10.78 -0.67 23.43
C LEU A 180 11.31 -1.99 24.05
N PRO A 181 10.75 -2.44 25.19
CA PRO A 181 11.17 -3.71 25.78
C PRO A 181 10.67 -4.89 24.93
N ARG A 182 11.23 -6.06 25.18
CA ARG A 182 10.73 -7.29 24.53
C ARG A 182 9.34 -7.63 25.05
N LEU A 183 8.37 -7.72 24.12
CA LEU A 183 6.98 -8.09 24.39
C LEU A 183 6.61 -9.33 23.55
N PRO A 184 6.96 -10.56 24.00
CA PRO A 184 6.75 -11.76 23.18
C PRO A 184 5.30 -11.96 22.75
N ASP A 185 4.36 -11.69 23.66
CA ASP A 185 2.92 -11.86 23.43
C ASP A 185 2.31 -10.78 22.51
N CYS A 186 3.09 -9.76 22.15
CA CYS A 186 2.69 -8.70 21.23
C CYS A 186 3.37 -8.82 19.85
N ALA A 187 3.98 -9.99 19.56
CA ALA A 187 4.52 -10.24 18.22
C ALA A 187 3.43 -10.09 17.17
N LEU A 188 3.70 -9.27 16.16
CA LEU A 188 2.84 -9.09 15.01
C LEU A 188 3.28 -10.08 13.93
N GLU A 189 2.50 -11.11 13.73
CA GLU A 189 2.69 -11.99 12.59
C GLU A 189 2.17 -11.25 11.36
N SER A 190 3.08 -10.96 10.43
CA SER A 190 2.82 -10.11 9.25
C SER A 190 1.92 -10.75 8.18
N ARG A 191 1.26 -11.87 8.48
CA ARG A 191 0.54 -12.66 7.49
C ARG A 191 -0.96 -12.65 7.76
N HIS A 192 -1.75 -12.19 6.79
CA HIS A 192 -3.21 -12.39 6.67
C HIS A 192 -4.15 -11.37 7.35
N LEU A 193 -3.82 -10.08 7.39
CA LEU A 193 -4.74 -9.06 7.90
C LEU A 193 -6.06 -8.91 7.10
N GLY A 194 -6.09 -9.38 5.86
CA GLY A 194 -7.33 -9.51 5.10
C GLY A 194 -8.28 -10.60 5.62
N LEU A 195 -7.79 -11.49 6.51
CA LEU A 195 -8.43 -12.74 6.94
C LEU A 195 -8.88 -12.74 8.40
N VAL A 196 -8.62 -11.66 9.15
CA VAL A 196 -8.85 -11.67 10.60
C VAL A 196 -10.34 -11.73 10.95
N THR A 197 -10.71 -12.68 11.77
CA THR A 197 -12.03 -12.78 12.38
C THR A 197 -12.29 -11.63 13.37
N ALA A 198 -13.54 -11.43 13.78
CA ALA A 198 -13.87 -10.42 14.80
C ALA A 198 -13.10 -10.66 16.12
N GLN A 199 -12.86 -11.93 16.49
CA GLN A 199 -12.06 -12.27 17.68
C GLN A 199 -10.59 -11.89 17.48
N GLU A 200 -9.99 -12.24 16.35
CA GLU A 200 -8.60 -11.87 16.04
C GLU A 200 -8.41 -10.35 15.98
N VAL A 201 -9.40 -9.59 15.49
CA VAL A 201 -9.39 -8.12 15.55
C VAL A 201 -9.38 -7.63 16.99
N SER A 202 -10.16 -8.26 17.89
CA SER A 202 -10.17 -7.94 19.32
C SER A 202 -8.80 -8.19 19.95
N ASP A 203 -8.20 -9.35 19.70
CA ASP A 203 -6.90 -9.75 20.22
C ASP A 203 -5.78 -8.83 19.70
N LEU A 204 -5.86 -8.43 18.42
CA LEU A 204 -4.94 -7.46 17.85
C LEU A 204 -5.07 -6.07 18.50
N LYS A 205 -6.29 -5.60 18.75
CA LYS A 205 -6.51 -4.34 19.45
C LYS A 205 -5.96 -4.38 20.88
N GLU A 206 -6.13 -5.50 21.59
CA GLU A 206 -5.53 -5.67 22.92
C GLU A 206 -3.99 -5.64 22.85
N LYS A 207 -3.38 -6.33 21.88
CA LYS A 207 -1.94 -6.27 21.65
C LYS A 207 -1.47 -4.83 21.37
N MET A 208 -2.20 -4.07 20.55
CA MET A 208 -1.89 -2.66 20.30
C MET A 208 -1.95 -1.82 21.57
N GLN A 209 -2.96 -2.01 22.42
CA GLN A 209 -3.06 -1.30 23.70
C GLN A 209 -1.90 -1.66 24.65
N ARG A 210 -1.43 -2.90 24.63
CA ARG A 210 -0.24 -3.32 25.42
C ARG A 210 1.04 -2.68 24.88
N LEU A 211 1.21 -2.65 23.57
CA LEU A 211 2.34 -1.97 22.92
C LEU A 211 2.34 -0.47 23.21
N ALA A 212 1.18 0.17 23.13
CA ALA A 212 1.01 1.60 23.44
C ALA A 212 1.38 1.90 24.90
N ARG A 213 0.91 1.11 25.86
CA ARG A 213 1.26 1.28 27.28
C ARG A 213 2.77 1.12 27.54
N ALA A 214 3.40 0.18 26.86
CA ALA A 214 4.85 0.03 26.96
C ALA A 214 5.58 1.25 26.35
N ALA A 215 5.14 1.71 25.19
CA ALA A 215 5.69 2.89 24.53
C ALA A 215 5.55 4.15 25.39
N GLU A 216 4.38 4.37 26.02
CA GLU A 216 4.15 5.49 26.94
C GLU A 216 5.13 5.52 28.14
N GLN A 217 5.60 4.36 28.58
CA GLN A 217 6.51 4.24 29.71
C GLN A 217 7.98 4.35 29.33
N THR A 218 8.31 4.12 28.06
CA THR A 218 9.71 3.87 27.67
C THR A 218 10.19 4.70 26.47
N LEU A 219 9.29 5.31 25.72
CA LEU A 219 9.64 6.23 24.62
C LEU A 219 9.48 7.68 25.07
N ASP A 220 10.36 8.53 24.56
CA ASP A 220 10.30 9.97 24.74
C ASP A 220 9.46 10.60 23.61
N PHE A 221 8.15 10.74 23.87
CA PHE A 221 7.24 11.33 22.91
C PHE A 221 7.48 12.82 22.69
N ASP A 222 8.02 13.54 23.67
CA ASP A 222 8.36 14.94 23.52
C ASP A 222 9.53 15.10 22.54
N ALA A 223 10.57 14.28 22.68
CA ALA A 223 11.68 14.23 21.73
C ALA A 223 11.22 13.83 20.32
N LEU A 224 10.31 12.85 20.19
CA LEU A 224 9.74 12.46 18.88
C LEU A 224 8.96 13.60 18.25
N MET A 225 8.18 14.34 19.03
CA MET A 225 7.43 15.51 18.56
C MET A 225 8.35 16.66 18.18
N GLU A 226 9.42 16.93 18.95
CA GLU A 226 10.44 17.93 18.60
C GLU A 226 11.11 17.60 17.27
N ILE A 227 11.52 16.35 17.08
CA ILE A 227 12.08 15.86 15.82
C ILE A 227 11.08 16.07 14.68
N ALA A 228 9.81 15.69 14.86
CA ALA A 228 8.80 15.85 13.83
C ALA A 228 8.57 17.33 13.46
N LYS A 229 8.55 18.22 14.45
CA LYS A 229 8.41 19.68 14.26
C LYS A 229 9.64 20.33 13.61
N SER A 230 10.82 19.69 13.69
CA SER A 230 12.02 20.18 13.01
C SER A 230 11.99 19.98 11.49
N ALA A 231 11.01 19.24 10.97
CA ALA A 231 10.83 19.08 9.55
C ALA A 231 10.59 20.44 8.87
N PRO A 232 11.28 20.78 7.77
CA PRO A 232 11.07 22.03 7.08
C PRO A 232 9.67 22.08 6.46
N PRO A 233 9.15 23.30 6.12
CA PRO A 233 7.89 23.41 5.40
C PRO A 233 7.89 22.54 4.13
N LEU A 234 6.83 21.77 3.93
CA LEU A 234 6.69 20.87 2.78
C LEU A 234 6.17 21.65 1.58
N SER A 235 7.00 21.78 0.55
CA SER A 235 6.61 22.37 -0.73
C SER A 235 6.13 21.29 -1.70
N PHE A 236 4.94 21.46 -2.27
CA PHE A 236 4.33 20.51 -3.19
C PHE A 236 3.51 21.20 -4.27
N ALA A 237 3.28 20.52 -5.39
CA ALA A 237 2.35 20.93 -6.42
C ALA A 237 1.30 19.83 -6.62
N PRO A 238 0.00 20.16 -6.63
CA PRO A 238 -1.02 19.19 -7.03
C PRO A 238 -0.76 18.71 -8.46
N PRO A 239 -1.03 17.42 -8.76
CA PRO A 239 -0.95 16.96 -10.14
C PRO A 239 -1.98 17.69 -11.00
N GLU A 240 -1.63 17.92 -12.26
CA GLU A 240 -2.56 18.47 -13.24
C GLU A 240 -3.58 17.38 -13.62
N LEU A 241 -4.80 17.55 -13.15
CA LEU A 241 -5.90 16.64 -13.42
C LEU A 241 -6.96 17.35 -14.30
N PRO A 242 -7.58 16.65 -15.23
CA PRO A 242 -8.72 17.22 -15.97
C PRO A 242 -9.87 17.51 -15.00
N LYS A 243 -10.73 18.45 -15.40
CA LYS A 243 -11.97 18.68 -14.64
C LYS A 243 -12.82 17.41 -14.61
N PRO A 244 -13.51 17.14 -13.48
CA PRO A 244 -14.39 16.00 -13.38
C PRO A 244 -15.40 16.00 -14.55
N GLY A 245 -15.54 14.86 -15.22
CA GLY A 245 -16.57 14.67 -16.23
C GLY A 245 -17.94 14.37 -15.60
N VAL A 246 -18.90 13.96 -16.45
CA VAL A 246 -20.19 13.44 -15.97
C VAL A 246 -19.93 12.31 -14.96
N PRO A 247 -20.61 12.33 -13.79
CA PRO A 247 -20.45 11.27 -12.81
C PRO A 247 -20.75 9.88 -13.38
N VAL A 248 -19.96 8.89 -12.98
CA VAL A 248 -20.13 7.49 -13.36
C VAL A 248 -20.08 6.59 -12.14
N ARG A 249 -20.91 5.55 -12.13
CA ARG A 249 -20.94 4.57 -11.05
C ARG A 249 -19.99 3.42 -11.34
N VAL A 250 -19.01 3.24 -10.46
CA VAL A 250 -18.00 2.18 -10.55
C VAL A 250 -18.16 1.24 -9.37
N GLY A 251 -18.48 -0.03 -9.65
CA GLY A 251 -18.51 -1.08 -8.63
C GLY A 251 -17.08 -1.43 -8.19
N VAL A 252 -16.83 -1.44 -6.89
CA VAL A 252 -15.54 -1.83 -6.31
C VAL A 252 -15.74 -3.06 -5.46
N ALA A 253 -15.11 -4.19 -5.82
CA ALA A 253 -15.15 -5.38 -4.98
C ALA A 253 -14.40 -5.09 -3.68
N ARG A 254 -15.08 -5.26 -2.54
CA ARG A 254 -14.53 -4.95 -1.23
C ARG A 254 -15.06 -5.93 -0.18
N ASP A 255 -14.27 -6.93 0.15
CA ASP A 255 -14.52 -7.89 1.23
C ASP A 255 -13.21 -8.54 1.69
N LYS A 256 -13.29 -9.68 2.38
CA LYS A 256 -12.12 -10.41 2.86
C LYS A 256 -11.27 -11.01 1.73
N ALA A 257 -11.88 -11.35 0.60
CA ALA A 257 -11.18 -11.89 -0.56
C ALA A 257 -10.56 -10.77 -1.43
N PHE A 258 -11.14 -9.56 -1.42
CA PHE A 258 -10.76 -8.42 -2.26
C PHE A 258 -10.49 -7.19 -1.39
N CYS A 259 -9.25 -7.02 -0.94
CA CYS A 259 -8.89 -5.99 0.04
C CYS A 259 -7.60 -5.23 -0.29
N PHE A 260 -6.91 -5.53 -1.39
CA PHE A 260 -5.66 -4.88 -1.79
C PHE A 260 -5.92 -3.77 -2.80
N PHE A 261 -6.12 -2.58 -2.30
CA PHE A 261 -6.24 -1.36 -3.10
C PHE A 261 -5.57 -0.19 -2.38
N TYR A 262 -5.12 0.77 -3.16
CA TYR A 262 -4.63 2.04 -2.63
C TYR A 262 -5.81 3.00 -2.44
N GLU A 263 -6.04 3.45 -1.21
CA GLU A 263 -7.12 4.43 -0.94
C GLU A 263 -6.91 5.73 -1.73
N ASP A 264 -5.66 6.11 -2.00
CA ASP A 264 -5.32 7.26 -2.85
C ASP A 264 -5.79 7.07 -4.30
N SER A 265 -5.67 5.85 -4.85
CA SER A 265 -6.19 5.51 -6.18
C SER A 265 -7.71 5.64 -6.24
N LEU A 266 -8.42 5.17 -5.21
CA LEU A 266 -9.87 5.33 -5.10
C LEU A 266 -10.27 6.80 -4.92
N ALA A 267 -9.50 7.56 -4.11
CA ALA A 267 -9.71 8.99 -3.95
C ALA A 267 -9.51 9.75 -5.27
N LEU A 268 -8.53 9.37 -6.09
CA LEU A 268 -8.33 9.93 -7.42
C LEU A 268 -9.51 9.67 -8.34
N LEU A 269 -10.05 8.44 -8.37
CA LEU A 269 -11.26 8.14 -9.16
C LEU A 269 -12.44 9.03 -8.73
N ARG A 270 -12.66 9.23 -7.40
CA ARG A 270 -13.69 10.15 -6.90
C ARG A 270 -13.44 11.60 -7.34
N LYS A 271 -12.19 12.09 -7.27
CA LYS A 271 -11.81 13.43 -7.73
C LYS A 271 -12.09 13.62 -9.23
N LEU A 272 -11.99 12.56 -10.02
CA LEU A 272 -12.27 12.55 -11.46
C LEU A 272 -13.76 12.33 -11.81
N GLY A 273 -14.62 12.20 -10.80
CA GLY A 273 -16.09 12.11 -10.97
C GLY A 273 -16.64 10.68 -10.87
N ALA A 274 -15.95 9.72 -10.29
CA ALA A 274 -16.51 8.41 -10.00
C ALA A 274 -17.35 8.41 -8.70
N GLU A 275 -18.56 7.86 -8.76
CA GLU A 275 -19.30 7.35 -7.62
C GLU A 275 -18.87 5.89 -7.40
N LEU A 276 -18.11 5.63 -6.33
CA LEU A 276 -17.65 4.28 -6.02
C LEU A 276 -18.70 3.56 -5.19
N VAL A 277 -19.14 2.39 -5.66
CA VAL A 277 -20.14 1.55 -5.02
C VAL A 277 -19.48 0.24 -4.58
N ASP A 278 -19.22 0.11 -3.30
CA ASP A 278 -18.64 -1.11 -2.74
C ASP A 278 -19.63 -2.28 -2.83
N PHE A 279 -19.15 -3.47 -3.17
CA PHE A 279 -19.92 -4.72 -3.13
C PHE A 279 -19.02 -5.88 -2.70
N SER A 280 -19.62 -6.93 -2.13
CA SER A 280 -18.92 -8.13 -1.69
C SER A 280 -19.17 -9.30 -2.66
N PRO A 281 -18.19 -9.75 -3.42
CA PRO A 281 -18.33 -11.01 -4.18
C PRO A 281 -18.61 -12.24 -3.31
N LEU A 282 -18.25 -12.23 -2.02
CA LEU A 282 -18.54 -13.32 -1.09
C LEU A 282 -19.99 -13.32 -0.62
N GLU A 283 -20.62 -12.14 -0.42
CA GLU A 283 -21.88 -12.02 0.31
C GLU A 283 -23.06 -11.54 -0.56
N ALA A 284 -22.80 -10.69 -1.56
CA ALA A 284 -23.86 -10.17 -2.42
C ALA A 284 -24.26 -11.18 -3.50
N GLU A 285 -25.53 -11.25 -3.82
CA GLU A 285 -26.05 -12.19 -4.84
C GLU A 285 -25.68 -11.76 -6.27
N THR A 286 -25.65 -10.47 -6.54
CA THR A 286 -25.37 -9.91 -7.88
C THR A 286 -24.60 -8.60 -7.76
N LEU A 287 -24.06 -8.13 -8.89
CA LEU A 287 -23.51 -6.79 -8.98
C LEU A 287 -24.57 -5.72 -8.67
N PRO A 288 -24.18 -4.58 -8.05
CA PRO A 288 -25.07 -3.43 -7.91
C PRO A 288 -25.64 -2.96 -9.24
N GLU A 289 -26.85 -2.41 -9.21
CA GLU A 289 -27.51 -1.92 -10.42
C GLU A 289 -26.87 -0.65 -10.99
N ASN A 290 -27.03 -0.47 -12.30
CA ASN A 290 -26.61 0.73 -13.03
C ASN A 290 -25.10 1.04 -12.92
N LEU A 291 -24.26 0.03 -12.84
CA LEU A 291 -22.81 0.19 -12.93
C LEU A 291 -22.42 0.54 -14.37
N GLN A 292 -21.41 1.41 -14.47
CA GLN A 292 -20.80 1.86 -15.71
C GLN A 292 -19.32 1.44 -15.79
N GLY A 293 -18.79 0.89 -14.71
CA GLY A 293 -17.46 0.33 -14.62
C GLY A 293 -17.32 -0.61 -13.44
N LEU A 294 -16.28 -1.44 -13.47
CA LEU A 294 -15.98 -2.42 -12.45
C LEU A 294 -14.49 -2.36 -12.07
N TYR A 295 -14.20 -2.34 -10.78
CA TYR A 295 -12.85 -2.48 -10.25
C TYR A 295 -12.79 -3.68 -9.30
N LEU A 296 -12.06 -4.71 -9.70
CA LEU A 296 -11.78 -5.92 -8.95
C LEU A 296 -10.33 -5.86 -8.46
N PRO A 297 -10.07 -5.42 -7.24
CA PRO A 297 -8.71 -5.29 -6.72
C PRO A 297 -8.12 -6.65 -6.35
N GLY A 298 -6.86 -6.63 -5.92
CA GLY A 298 -6.22 -7.80 -5.34
C GLY A 298 -6.75 -8.18 -3.98
N GLY A 299 -6.18 -9.24 -3.43
CA GLY A 299 -6.52 -9.79 -2.12
C GLY A 299 -6.07 -11.25 -2.01
N TYR A 300 -6.90 -12.05 -1.34
CA TYR A 300 -6.68 -13.48 -1.10
C TYR A 300 -7.85 -14.34 -1.59
N PRO A 301 -8.25 -14.27 -2.88
CA PRO A 301 -9.39 -15.03 -3.36
C PRO A 301 -9.18 -16.55 -3.25
N GLU A 302 -7.92 -17.02 -3.30
CA GLU A 302 -7.57 -18.43 -3.14
C GLU A 302 -7.94 -19.00 -1.76
N LEU A 303 -7.92 -18.17 -0.73
CA LEU A 303 -8.31 -18.58 0.63
C LEU A 303 -9.82 -18.65 0.80
N TYR A 304 -10.56 -18.03 -0.10
CA TYR A 304 -12.03 -18.02 -0.15
C TYR A 304 -12.58 -18.66 -1.42
N ALA A 305 -11.76 -19.43 -2.14
CA ALA A 305 -12.12 -19.96 -3.46
C ALA A 305 -13.38 -20.82 -3.41
N GLU A 306 -13.56 -21.66 -2.39
CA GLU A 306 -14.77 -22.44 -2.20
C GLU A 306 -16.02 -21.55 -2.05
N ALA A 307 -15.98 -20.57 -1.15
CA ALA A 307 -17.10 -19.65 -0.92
C ALA A 307 -17.44 -18.83 -2.17
N LEU A 308 -16.42 -18.30 -2.86
CA LEU A 308 -16.59 -17.59 -4.13
C LEU A 308 -17.21 -18.51 -5.19
N SER A 309 -16.81 -19.79 -5.24
CA SER A 309 -17.32 -20.76 -6.21
C SER A 309 -18.79 -21.09 -5.97
N GLN A 310 -19.24 -21.11 -4.72
CA GLN A 310 -20.63 -21.38 -4.34
C GLN A 310 -21.56 -20.22 -4.70
N ASN A 311 -21.06 -18.98 -4.76
CA ASN A 311 -21.85 -17.81 -5.17
C ASN A 311 -22.00 -17.73 -6.70
N LYS A 312 -22.76 -18.69 -7.27
CA LYS A 312 -22.97 -18.81 -8.72
C LYS A 312 -23.60 -17.56 -9.32
N SER A 313 -24.56 -16.97 -8.63
CA SER A 313 -25.29 -15.78 -9.08
C SER A 313 -24.38 -14.59 -9.31
N MET A 314 -23.50 -14.30 -8.34
CA MET A 314 -22.50 -13.23 -8.45
C MET A 314 -21.49 -13.53 -9.58
N ARG A 315 -20.97 -14.76 -9.66
CA ARG A 315 -20.03 -15.15 -10.72
C ARG A 315 -20.61 -14.93 -12.11
N GLU A 316 -21.89 -15.34 -12.32
CA GLU A 316 -22.60 -15.13 -13.58
C GLU A 316 -22.86 -13.65 -13.86
N SER A 317 -23.20 -12.87 -12.83
CA SER A 317 -23.40 -11.43 -12.95
C SER A 317 -22.11 -10.72 -13.39
N VAL A 318 -20.97 -11.02 -12.76
CA VAL A 318 -19.66 -10.50 -13.14
C VAL A 318 -19.29 -10.95 -14.57
N ARG A 319 -19.45 -12.25 -14.87
CA ARG A 319 -19.16 -12.78 -16.20
C ARG A 319 -19.95 -12.05 -17.29
N LYS A 320 -21.26 -11.93 -17.11
CA LYS A 320 -22.14 -11.25 -18.07
C LYS A 320 -21.73 -9.80 -18.27
N ALA A 321 -21.41 -9.09 -17.19
CA ALA A 321 -20.98 -7.69 -17.24
C ALA A 321 -19.68 -7.53 -18.04
N VAL A 322 -18.63 -8.32 -17.70
CA VAL A 322 -17.31 -8.23 -18.35
C VAL A 322 -17.38 -8.65 -19.83
N ILE A 323 -18.04 -9.79 -20.15
CA ILE A 323 -18.19 -10.24 -21.53
C ILE A 323 -19.11 -9.27 -22.32
N GLY A 324 -20.08 -8.66 -21.65
CA GLY A 324 -20.97 -7.65 -22.23
C GLY A 324 -20.29 -6.31 -22.53
N GLY A 325 -19.01 -6.15 -22.16
CA GLY A 325 -18.19 -4.97 -22.46
C GLY A 325 -18.21 -3.89 -21.38
N LEU A 326 -18.72 -4.16 -20.17
CA LEU A 326 -18.58 -3.23 -19.06
C LEU A 326 -17.10 -2.96 -18.77
N PRO A 327 -16.63 -1.70 -18.80
CA PRO A 327 -15.25 -1.36 -18.49
C PRO A 327 -14.80 -1.95 -17.15
N CYS A 328 -13.76 -2.79 -17.18
CA CYS A 328 -13.31 -3.53 -16.00
C CYS A 328 -11.79 -3.45 -15.82
N ILE A 329 -11.37 -3.13 -14.59
CA ILE A 329 -9.99 -3.29 -14.13
C ILE A 329 -9.98 -4.43 -13.12
N ALA A 330 -9.12 -5.44 -13.33
CA ALA A 330 -8.96 -6.58 -12.45
C ALA A 330 -7.48 -6.84 -12.15
N GLU A 331 -7.06 -6.61 -10.91
CA GLU A 331 -5.68 -6.77 -10.46
C GLU A 331 -5.51 -8.02 -9.60
N CYS A 332 -4.48 -8.82 -9.85
CA CYS A 332 -4.05 -9.96 -9.04
C CYS A 332 -5.24 -10.88 -8.64
N GLY A 333 -5.72 -10.80 -7.41
CA GLY A 333 -6.89 -11.56 -6.97
C GLY A 333 -8.15 -11.32 -7.81
N GLY A 334 -8.38 -10.08 -8.24
CA GLY A 334 -9.47 -9.75 -9.15
C GLY A 334 -9.32 -10.40 -10.53
N PHE A 335 -8.08 -10.46 -11.05
CA PHE A 335 -7.78 -11.21 -12.27
C PHE A 335 -8.04 -12.71 -12.08
N MET A 336 -7.55 -13.30 -10.97
CA MET A 336 -7.81 -14.71 -10.66
C MET A 336 -9.31 -15.03 -10.62
N TYR A 337 -10.13 -14.14 -10.06
CA TYR A 337 -11.59 -14.30 -10.01
C TYR A 337 -12.26 -14.25 -11.39
N LEU A 338 -11.68 -13.56 -12.37
CA LEU A 338 -12.19 -13.52 -13.75
C LEU A 338 -11.85 -14.76 -14.56
N THR A 339 -10.89 -15.59 -14.16
CA THR A 339 -10.51 -16.84 -14.84
C THR A 339 -11.58 -17.93 -14.67
N GLU A 340 -11.39 -19.10 -15.28
CA GLU A 340 -12.31 -20.22 -15.18
C GLU A 340 -12.30 -20.86 -13.80
N ALA A 341 -11.12 -20.91 -13.14
CA ALA A 341 -11.00 -21.53 -11.82
C ALA A 341 -9.80 -20.98 -11.02
N ILE A 342 -9.88 -21.10 -9.69
CA ILE A 342 -8.76 -21.02 -8.76
C ILE A 342 -8.58 -22.40 -8.12
N GLY A 343 -7.50 -23.10 -8.50
CA GLY A 343 -7.37 -24.53 -8.20
C GLY A 343 -8.56 -25.32 -8.76
N ASP A 344 -9.22 -26.08 -7.90
CA ASP A 344 -10.40 -26.90 -8.28
C ASP A 344 -11.73 -26.12 -8.23
N PHE A 345 -11.72 -24.86 -7.82
CA PHE A 345 -12.93 -24.09 -7.58
C PHE A 345 -13.28 -23.20 -8.78
N PRO A 346 -14.46 -23.38 -9.42
CA PRO A 346 -14.85 -22.57 -10.56
C PRO A 346 -15.08 -21.10 -10.16
N MET A 347 -14.61 -20.18 -11.01
CA MET A 347 -14.72 -18.72 -10.84
C MET A 347 -15.65 -18.11 -11.90
N ALA A 348 -15.54 -16.80 -12.15
CA ALA A 348 -16.46 -16.12 -13.08
C ALA A 348 -16.36 -16.61 -14.53
N GLY A 349 -15.21 -17.09 -14.97
CA GLY A 349 -15.01 -17.64 -16.31
C GLY A 349 -15.20 -16.62 -17.44
N ALA A 350 -14.88 -15.37 -17.18
CA ALA A 350 -14.84 -14.33 -18.21
C ALA A 350 -13.55 -14.41 -19.04
N LEU A 351 -12.50 -14.98 -18.49
CA LEU A 351 -11.22 -15.27 -19.14
C LEU A 351 -10.98 -16.78 -19.13
N LYS A 352 -10.32 -17.29 -20.17
CA LYS A 352 -9.99 -18.70 -20.31
C LYS A 352 -8.82 -19.10 -19.40
N GLY A 353 -8.75 -20.36 -19.06
CA GLY A 353 -7.73 -20.96 -18.22
C GLY A 353 -7.99 -20.78 -16.73
N GLY A 354 -7.25 -21.53 -15.93
CA GLY A 354 -7.33 -21.48 -14.47
C GLY A 354 -6.09 -20.87 -13.84
N CYS A 355 -6.19 -20.59 -12.53
CA CYS A 355 -5.06 -20.22 -11.69
C CYS A 355 -4.69 -21.40 -10.78
N PHE A 356 -3.39 -21.57 -10.54
CA PHE A 356 -2.84 -22.68 -9.75
C PHE A 356 -1.76 -22.21 -8.79
N ASP A 357 -1.67 -22.88 -7.63
CA ASP A 357 -0.61 -22.65 -6.66
C ASP A 357 0.73 -23.22 -7.18
N THR A 358 1.76 -22.42 -7.21
CA THR A 358 3.10 -22.86 -7.61
C THR A 358 3.93 -23.42 -6.45
N GLY A 359 3.42 -23.38 -5.23
CA GLY A 359 4.13 -23.78 -4.01
C GLY A 359 5.33 -22.88 -3.64
N LYS A 360 5.54 -21.78 -4.36
CA LYS A 360 6.66 -20.85 -4.15
C LYS A 360 6.27 -19.44 -4.59
N LEU A 361 7.07 -18.46 -4.19
CA LEU A 361 6.90 -17.09 -4.66
C LEU A 361 7.25 -17.00 -6.16
N THR A 362 6.25 -16.78 -7.00
CA THR A 362 6.38 -16.80 -8.48
C THR A 362 6.93 -15.48 -9.00
N ARG A 363 6.33 -14.37 -8.56
CA ARG A 363 6.74 -13.03 -8.92
C ARG A 363 6.80 -12.16 -7.67
N PHE A 364 7.83 -11.33 -7.61
CA PHE A 364 8.02 -10.41 -6.49
C PHE A 364 8.76 -9.16 -6.94
N GLY A 365 8.27 -8.00 -6.52
CA GLY A 365 8.94 -6.72 -6.61
C GLY A 365 8.45 -5.83 -7.73
N TYR A 366 9.15 -4.73 -7.91
CA TYR A 366 8.79 -3.69 -8.85
C TYR A 366 9.00 -4.09 -10.31
N VAL A 367 8.10 -3.59 -11.16
CA VAL A 367 8.14 -3.71 -12.61
C VAL A 367 7.67 -2.39 -13.24
N THR A 368 8.09 -2.14 -14.48
CA THR A 368 7.45 -1.16 -15.35
C THR A 368 6.60 -1.92 -16.35
N LEU A 369 5.32 -1.63 -16.40
CA LEU A 369 4.40 -2.18 -17.39
C LEU A 369 4.42 -1.30 -18.64
N THR A 370 4.61 -1.91 -19.81
CA THR A 370 4.52 -1.25 -21.13
C THR A 370 3.42 -1.91 -21.94
N ALA A 371 2.42 -1.14 -22.34
CA ALA A 371 1.31 -1.65 -23.15
C ALA A 371 1.81 -2.09 -24.53
N GLN A 372 1.37 -3.27 -24.99
CA GLN A 372 1.69 -3.79 -26.32
C GLN A 372 0.64 -3.38 -27.36
N ILE A 373 -0.57 -3.06 -26.92
CA ILE A 373 -1.71 -2.65 -27.74
C ILE A 373 -2.44 -1.44 -27.12
N ASP A 374 -3.20 -0.72 -27.94
CA ASP A 374 -4.18 0.27 -27.45
C ASP A 374 -5.28 -0.45 -26.66
N ASN A 375 -5.53 0.01 -25.43
CA ASN A 375 -6.45 -0.68 -24.53
C ASN A 375 -7.26 0.30 -23.65
N LEU A 376 -8.02 -0.23 -22.68
CA LEU A 376 -8.86 0.52 -21.76
C LEU A 376 -8.10 1.65 -21.05
N LEU A 377 -6.85 1.41 -20.64
CA LEU A 377 -6.07 2.29 -19.76
C LEU A 377 -5.09 3.19 -20.51
N CYS A 378 -4.57 2.72 -21.65
CA CYS A 378 -3.45 3.40 -22.31
C CYS A 378 -3.33 3.02 -23.79
N ARG A 379 -2.47 3.76 -24.48
CA ARG A 379 -2.06 3.43 -25.86
C ARG A 379 -0.85 2.51 -25.86
N ALA A 380 -0.63 1.81 -26.95
CA ALA A 380 0.59 1.03 -27.16
C ALA A 380 1.85 1.87 -26.91
N GLY A 381 2.80 1.30 -26.16
CA GLY A 381 4.03 1.96 -25.76
C GLY A 381 3.96 2.82 -24.50
N GLU A 382 2.77 3.18 -24.00
CA GLU A 382 2.68 3.90 -22.75
C GLU A 382 2.99 3.00 -21.54
N GLN A 383 3.53 3.61 -20.49
CA GLN A 383 4.09 2.91 -19.34
C GLN A 383 3.45 3.34 -18.02
N ILE A 384 3.45 2.41 -17.06
CA ILE A 384 3.13 2.68 -15.66
C ILE A 384 4.02 1.82 -14.74
N PRO A 385 4.59 2.39 -13.67
CA PRO A 385 5.21 1.61 -12.62
C PRO A 385 4.18 0.75 -11.90
N ALA A 386 4.56 -0.48 -11.59
CA ALA A 386 3.72 -1.47 -10.93
C ALA A 386 4.56 -2.37 -10.02
N HIS A 387 3.89 -3.23 -9.27
CA HIS A 387 4.57 -4.30 -8.55
C HIS A 387 3.79 -5.60 -8.63
N GLU A 388 4.48 -6.71 -8.43
CA GLU A 388 3.88 -8.04 -8.31
C GLU A 388 4.33 -8.68 -7.00
N PHE A 389 3.41 -9.38 -6.36
CA PHE A 389 3.68 -10.24 -5.21
C PHE A 389 2.65 -11.36 -5.17
N HIS A 390 2.97 -12.51 -5.78
CA HIS A 390 2.04 -13.64 -5.81
C HIS A 390 2.75 -14.99 -5.83
N HIS A 391 2.10 -15.99 -5.21
CA HIS A 391 2.49 -17.39 -5.19
C HIS A 391 1.75 -18.19 -6.26
N TRP A 392 0.55 -17.75 -6.63
CA TRP A 392 -0.24 -18.34 -7.69
C TRP A 392 0.22 -17.88 -9.06
N ASP A 393 -0.01 -18.71 -10.10
CA ASP A 393 0.20 -18.35 -11.49
C ASP A 393 -1.05 -18.72 -12.31
N ALA A 394 -1.12 -18.29 -13.56
CA ALA A 394 -2.24 -18.57 -14.46
C ALA A 394 -1.78 -19.35 -15.67
N GLU A 395 -2.63 -20.25 -16.18
CA GLU A 395 -2.40 -20.97 -17.44
C GLU A 395 -2.31 -20.00 -18.62
N THR A 396 -3.07 -18.89 -18.56
CA THR A 396 -3.06 -17.83 -19.56
C THR A 396 -2.86 -16.48 -18.87
N PRO A 397 -1.59 -16.06 -18.61
CA PRO A 397 -1.32 -14.82 -17.88
C PRO A 397 -1.55 -13.54 -18.72
N GLY A 398 -1.86 -13.68 -20.02
CA GLY A 398 -2.01 -12.58 -20.98
C GLY A 398 -0.69 -12.14 -21.61
N GLU A 399 -0.80 -11.37 -22.70
CA GLU A 399 0.35 -10.93 -23.52
C GLU A 399 0.29 -9.45 -23.90
N ASP A 400 -0.74 -8.72 -23.43
CA ASP A 400 -1.03 -7.37 -23.89
C ASP A 400 -0.22 -6.29 -23.18
N PHE A 401 0.54 -6.68 -22.13
CA PHE A 401 1.55 -5.85 -21.48
C PHE A 401 2.89 -6.59 -21.37
N ARG A 402 3.98 -5.82 -21.41
CA ARG A 402 5.30 -6.27 -21.03
C ARG A 402 5.64 -5.72 -19.66
N ALA A 403 5.87 -6.60 -18.70
CA ALA A 403 6.45 -6.24 -17.42
C ALA A 403 7.98 -6.34 -17.50
N GLU A 404 8.68 -5.30 -17.05
CA GLU A 404 10.13 -5.25 -17.01
C GLU A 404 10.62 -4.86 -15.62
N LYS A 405 11.50 -5.68 -15.04
CA LYS A 405 12.17 -5.37 -13.77
C LYS A 405 13.29 -4.36 -13.94
N PRO A 406 13.66 -3.61 -12.89
CA PRO A 406 14.86 -2.78 -12.89
C PRO A 406 16.16 -3.53 -13.26
N SER A 407 16.18 -4.86 -13.11
CA SER A 407 17.30 -5.73 -13.50
C SER A 407 17.33 -6.07 -14.99
N GLY A 408 16.35 -5.61 -15.80
CA GLY A 408 16.21 -5.93 -17.22
C GLY A 408 15.47 -7.24 -17.51
N ARG A 409 15.14 -8.06 -16.51
CA ARG A 409 14.30 -9.25 -16.74
C ARG A 409 12.89 -8.82 -17.11
N SER A 410 12.34 -9.36 -18.21
CA SER A 410 11.01 -9.02 -18.69
C SER A 410 10.18 -10.26 -19.06
N TRP A 411 8.86 -10.10 -19.10
CA TRP A 411 7.89 -11.10 -19.54
C TRP A 411 6.62 -10.42 -20.04
N LEU A 412 5.84 -11.13 -20.83
CA LEU A 412 4.50 -10.71 -21.22
C LEU A 412 3.50 -11.08 -20.11
N CYS A 413 2.50 -10.24 -19.92
CA CYS A 413 1.47 -10.42 -18.89
C CYS A 413 0.22 -9.59 -19.23
N ALA A 414 -0.82 -9.80 -18.45
CA ALA A 414 -2.12 -9.16 -18.50
C ALA A 414 -2.87 -9.30 -19.82
N HIS A 415 -4.17 -9.49 -19.71
CA HIS A 415 -5.15 -9.39 -20.77
C HIS A 415 -5.66 -7.96 -20.85
N ALA A 416 -5.72 -7.38 -22.02
CA ALA A 416 -6.26 -6.05 -22.21
C ALA A 416 -7.10 -5.96 -23.47
N SER A 417 -8.09 -5.09 -23.44
CA SER A 417 -8.93 -4.73 -24.56
C SER A 417 -9.43 -3.28 -24.40
N LYS A 418 -10.34 -2.83 -25.25
CA LYS A 418 -10.97 -1.51 -25.09
C LYS A 418 -11.82 -1.38 -23.82
N THR A 419 -12.19 -2.50 -23.20
CA THR A 419 -13.06 -2.54 -22.02
C THR A 419 -12.48 -3.33 -20.85
N LEU A 420 -11.28 -3.90 -20.97
CA LEU A 420 -10.71 -4.75 -19.95
C LEU A 420 -9.23 -4.44 -19.73
N TYR A 421 -8.81 -4.44 -18.48
CA TYR A 421 -7.46 -4.76 -18.00
C TYR A 421 -7.59 -5.86 -16.95
N ALA A 422 -6.85 -6.97 -17.09
CA ALA A 422 -6.83 -8.06 -16.11
C ALA A 422 -5.44 -8.73 -16.06
N GLY A 423 -4.79 -8.70 -14.90
CA GLY A 423 -3.45 -9.27 -14.73
C GLY A 423 -2.98 -9.27 -13.29
N PHE A 424 -1.85 -9.95 -13.03
CA PHE A 424 -1.26 -9.97 -11.67
C PHE A 424 -0.65 -8.65 -11.22
N PRO A 425 -0.06 -7.80 -12.09
CA PRO A 425 0.54 -6.56 -11.64
C PRO A 425 -0.46 -5.60 -11.01
N HIS A 426 -0.04 -4.97 -9.90
CA HIS A 426 -0.72 -3.89 -9.23
C HIS A 426 -0.08 -2.55 -9.58
N PHE A 427 -0.86 -1.54 -9.84
CA PHE A 427 -0.38 -0.19 -10.08
C PHE A 427 -1.13 0.85 -9.25
N HIS A 428 -0.54 2.01 -9.12
CA HIS A 428 -1.14 3.13 -8.41
C HIS A 428 -1.51 4.23 -9.41
N PHE A 429 -2.76 4.69 -9.44
CA PHE A 429 -3.21 5.65 -10.46
C PHE A 429 -2.46 6.98 -10.43
N TYR A 430 -1.94 7.41 -9.29
CA TYR A 430 -1.09 8.60 -9.25
C TYR A 430 0.28 8.41 -9.93
N ALA A 431 0.71 7.19 -10.20
CA ALA A 431 1.92 6.94 -10.99
C ALA A 431 1.73 7.30 -12.48
N ASN A 432 0.49 7.18 -12.98
CA ASN A 432 0.07 7.70 -14.28
C ASN A 432 -1.45 8.02 -14.25
N PRO A 433 -1.84 9.24 -13.88
CA PRO A 433 -3.25 9.61 -13.75
C PRO A 433 -4.08 9.45 -15.03
N SER A 434 -3.44 9.44 -16.21
CA SER A 434 -4.14 9.24 -17.48
C SER A 434 -4.82 7.87 -17.58
N PHE A 435 -4.33 6.86 -16.85
CA PHE A 435 -4.96 5.53 -16.77
C PHE A 435 -6.34 5.62 -16.11
N ALA A 436 -6.44 6.34 -14.99
CA ALA A 436 -7.71 6.58 -14.31
C ALA A 436 -8.69 7.40 -15.18
N VAL A 437 -8.18 8.42 -15.87
CA VAL A 437 -8.98 9.26 -16.76
C VAL A 437 -9.59 8.44 -17.89
N ARG A 438 -8.79 7.63 -18.58
CA ARG A 438 -9.26 6.80 -19.70
C ARG A 438 -10.24 5.72 -19.26
N PHE A 439 -10.02 5.11 -18.10
CA PHE A 439 -10.96 4.19 -17.51
C PHE A 439 -12.33 4.85 -17.31
N LEU A 440 -12.38 6.03 -16.69
CA LEU A 440 -13.63 6.74 -16.46
C LEU A 440 -14.26 7.27 -17.75
N ASP A 441 -13.46 7.62 -18.76
CA ASP A 441 -13.96 8.00 -20.09
C ASP A 441 -14.61 6.81 -20.81
N ALA A 442 -14.08 5.60 -20.65
CA ALA A 442 -14.72 4.40 -21.15
C ALA A 442 -16.05 4.12 -20.43
N CYS A 443 -16.10 4.29 -19.11
CA CYS A 443 -17.33 4.18 -18.31
C CYS A 443 -18.41 5.16 -18.77
N ARG A 444 -18.03 6.40 -19.13
CA ARG A 444 -18.97 7.43 -19.65
C ARG A 444 -19.56 7.06 -21.02
N LYS A 445 -18.78 6.44 -21.91
CA LYS A 445 -19.25 6.03 -23.24
C LYS A 445 -20.28 4.92 -23.16
N GLU A 446 -20.14 3.99 -22.23
CA GLU A 446 -21.12 2.92 -22.02
C GLU A 446 -22.49 3.47 -21.63
N SER A 447 -22.54 4.54 -20.84
CA SER A 447 -23.79 5.23 -20.48
C SER A 447 -24.56 5.76 -21.69
N CYS A 448 -23.87 6.24 -22.73
CA CYS A 448 -24.49 6.77 -23.93
C CYS A 448 -25.14 5.66 -24.79
N HIS A 449 -24.56 4.45 -24.76
CA HIS A 449 -25.12 3.32 -25.53
C HIS A 449 -26.31 2.65 -24.84
N ALA A 450 -26.32 2.57 -23.52
CA ALA A 450 -27.46 2.06 -22.75
C ALA A 450 -28.71 2.95 -22.84
N GLY A 451 -28.52 4.27 -23.01
CA GLY A 451 -29.61 5.23 -23.16
C GLY A 451 -30.28 5.21 -24.56
N THR A 452 -29.53 4.91 -25.61
CA THR A 452 -30.05 4.87 -27.00
C THR A 452 -30.84 3.60 -27.29
N ASN A 453 -30.57 2.49 -26.64
CA ASN A 453 -31.33 1.24 -26.78
C ASN A 453 -32.71 1.26 -26.08
N LYS A 454 -32.95 2.17 -25.13
CA LYS A 454 -34.27 2.37 -24.50
C LYS A 454 -35.18 3.31 -25.26
N ALA A 455 -34.68 4.07 -26.24
CA ALA A 455 -35.44 5.04 -26.99
C ALA A 455 -36.02 4.50 -28.34
N HIS A 456 -35.74 3.23 -28.67
CA HIS A 456 -36.23 2.58 -29.89
C HIS A 456 -37.10 1.36 -29.62
N GLY A 457 -37.68 1.24 -28.44
CA GLY A 457 -38.55 0.14 -28.04
C GLY A 457 -39.87 0.63 -27.44
N ASP A 458 -40.56 1.59 -28.13
CA ASP A 458 -41.97 1.94 -27.92
C ASP A 458 -42.67 2.02 -29.26
#